data_0b13218fa424be87b66daf7ac9babaf7
#
_entry.id   0b13218fa424be87b66daf7ac9babaf7
#
_cell.length_a   1.000
_cell.length_b   1.000
_cell.length_c   1.000
_cell.angle_alpha   90.00
_cell.angle_beta   90.00
_cell.angle_gamma   90.00
#
_symmetry.space_group_name_H-M   'P 1'
#
loop_
_entity.id
_entity.type
_entity.pdbx_description
1 polymer ?
#
loop_
_entity_poly.entity_id
_entity_poly.type
_entity_poly.pdbx_seq_one_letter_code
_entity_poly.pdbx_strand_id
1 'polypeptide(L)'
;MLFRSDHRARAVTTPNTDTLYSSAWLDLAAEPIFLTVPDMGQRYYSFACMSLFTDNFAYVCRRLDGGKPRPRMIVGPSWKGDSDADVELIRAPTNSVWLLGRILVDGPPDLETVWVLQGKTLLETPDMRNERRILEMQELMRQRTVPPPDPVADWPALNRDDPFDLFEVGMRALGESPLGERDKAVLEDLAPLRLRPGRKFDQRAFSDAERGAIKTGIARARDEIRGASRQWGAIVNGWTYPKNNLGNFGDDYLYRALVALSGLAALEPAEATYLTCNTDQDHRGLDGKQRYVLRFPPGQMPPAKAFWSLTMYDVTPDGRAFFTDNPISRYAIGDRTKGLQYGADGSLEIHLQHERPAEALMANWLPAPAGPMRLVLRAYEPAPSLLDGTYRIPAVRRID
;
A
#
# COMPACT_ATOMS: atom_id res chain seq x y z
N MET A 1 3.25 11.56 9.82
CA MET A 1 2.30 12.46 9.14
C MET A 1 0.94 11.77 9.11
N LEU A 2 -0.10 12.42 9.60
CA LEU A 2 -1.40 11.83 9.90
C LEU A 2 -2.41 12.36 8.91
N PHE A 3 -2.85 11.54 7.93
CA PHE A 3 -3.89 11.99 7.01
C PHE A 3 -5.05 11.00 6.97
N ARG A 4 -6.23 11.49 7.34
CA ARG A 4 -7.47 10.98 6.80
C ARG A 4 -7.73 11.73 5.50
N SER A 5 -7.81 11.02 4.39
CA SER A 5 -8.09 11.63 3.11
C SER A 5 -9.58 11.94 2.97
N ASP A 6 -9.91 13.12 2.51
CA ASP A 6 -11.24 13.53 2.05
C ASP A 6 -11.22 13.86 0.54
N HIS A 7 -12.32 14.40 0.01
CA HIS A 7 -12.40 14.78 -1.41
C HIS A 7 -11.38 15.84 -1.86
N ARG A 8 -10.68 16.51 -0.95
CA ARG A 8 -9.63 17.50 -1.24
C ARG A 8 -8.25 16.88 -1.42
N ALA A 9 -8.08 15.65 -0.95
CA ALA A 9 -6.79 14.96 -1.04
C ALA A 9 -6.44 14.63 -2.49
N ARG A 10 -5.29 15.10 -2.97
CA ARG A 10 -4.79 14.92 -4.36
C ARG A 10 -3.36 14.38 -4.42
N ALA A 11 -2.71 14.19 -3.27
CA ALA A 11 -1.32 13.75 -3.22
C ALA A 11 -1.14 12.31 -3.70
N VAL A 12 -2.14 11.45 -3.42
CA VAL A 12 -2.12 10.02 -3.77
C VAL A 12 -3.40 9.68 -4.50
N THR A 13 -3.31 8.92 -5.58
CA THR A 13 -4.48 8.34 -6.28
C THR A 13 -5.10 7.22 -5.45
N THR A 14 -6.41 6.99 -5.60
CA THR A 14 -7.19 6.00 -4.83
C THR A 14 -6.95 6.06 -3.31
N PRO A 15 -7.08 7.26 -2.70
CA PRO A 15 -6.83 7.43 -1.27
C PRO A 15 -7.73 6.52 -0.43
N ASN A 16 -7.31 6.26 0.82
CA ASN A 16 -7.99 5.36 1.75
C ASN A 16 -8.54 6.13 2.96
N THR A 17 -9.76 5.81 3.39
CA THR A 17 -10.38 6.35 4.60
C THR A 17 -10.46 5.36 5.76
N ASP A 18 -10.07 4.09 5.53
CA ASP A 18 -10.21 3.02 6.51
C ASP A 18 -9.08 2.98 7.52
N THR A 19 -7.87 3.45 7.13
CA THR A 19 -6.69 3.37 7.99
C THR A 19 -5.95 4.70 8.06
N LEU A 20 -5.34 4.99 9.21
CA LEU A 20 -4.32 6.01 9.35
C LEU A 20 -2.94 5.40 9.10
N TYR A 21 -2.07 6.20 8.47
CA TYR A 21 -0.74 5.77 8.08
C TYR A 21 0.33 6.30 9.03
N SER A 22 1.36 5.47 9.27
CA SER A 22 2.64 5.86 9.85
C SER A 22 3.74 5.49 8.85
N SER A 23 4.72 6.35 8.62
CA SER A 23 5.75 6.12 7.60
C SER A 23 7.12 6.49 8.15
N ALA A 24 8.09 5.61 7.95
CA ALA A 24 9.49 5.84 8.28
C ALA A 24 10.41 5.17 7.26
N TRP A 25 11.51 5.84 6.93
CA TRP A 25 12.64 5.25 6.23
C TRP A 25 13.70 4.86 7.25
N LEU A 26 14.13 3.62 7.21
CA LEU A 26 15.15 3.07 8.10
C LEU A 26 16.46 2.95 7.35
N ASP A 27 17.57 3.41 7.96
CA ASP A 27 18.93 3.15 7.52
C ASP A 27 19.57 2.08 8.42
N LEU A 28 19.56 0.85 7.94
CA LEU A 28 20.08 -0.32 8.65
C LEU A 28 21.56 -0.57 8.37
N ALA A 29 22.22 0.28 7.57
CA ALA A 29 23.66 0.24 7.40
C ALA A 29 24.40 0.75 8.65
N ALA A 30 23.80 1.74 9.33
CA ALA A 30 24.37 2.34 10.52
C ALA A 30 24.20 1.45 11.75
N GLU A 31 22.94 1.05 12.05
CA GLU A 31 22.61 0.29 13.25
C GLU A 31 21.25 -0.39 13.16
N PRO A 32 20.96 -1.37 14.04
CA PRO A 32 19.63 -1.95 14.17
C PRO A 32 18.58 -0.92 14.59
N ILE A 33 17.32 -1.16 14.17
CA ILE A 33 16.17 -0.37 14.60
C ILE A 33 15.18 -1.28 15.34
N PHE A 34 14.77 -0.89 16.51
CA PHE A 34 13.71 -1.54 17.29
C PHE A 34 12.35 -0.95 16.93
N LEU A 35 11.42 -1.82 16.57
CA LEU A 35 10.01 -1.48 16.40
C LEU A 35 9.22 -2.05 17.59
N THR A 36 8.62 -1.16 18.37
CA THR A 36 7.68 -1.53 19.42
C THR A 36 6.29 -1.03 19.05
N VAL A 37 5.35 -1.96 18.87
CA VAL A 37 3.95 -1.67 18.59
C VAL A 37 3.14 -1.93 19.86
N PRO A 38 2.24 -1.02 20.29
CA PRO A 38 1.42 -1.24 21.49
C PRO A 38 0.41 -2.35 21.29
N ASP A 39 -0.21 -2.82 22.38
CA ASP A 39 -1.35 -3.73 22.31
C ASP A 39 -2.49 -3.05 21.52
N MET A 40 -2.88 -3.66 20.44
CA MET A 40 -3.92 -3.19 19.52
C MET A 40 -5.29 -3.87 19.77
N GLY A 41 -5.33 -4.86 20.64
CA GLY A 41 -6.53 -5.67 20.90
C GLY A 41 -7.05 -6.30 19.60
N GLN A 42 -8.33 -6.07 19.32
CA GLN A 42 -8.96 -6.59 18.09
C GLN A 42 -8.87 -5.63 16.90
N ARG A 43 -8.27 -4.45 17.07
CA ARG A 43 -8.12 -3.47 15.99
C ARG A 43 -7.19 -4.00 14.91
N TYR A 44 -7.58 -3.85 13.64
CA TYR A 44 -6.67 -4.13 12.54
C TYR A 44 -5.49 -3.15 12.53
N TYR A 45 -4.31 -3.71 12.38
CA TYR A 45 -3.09 -2.96 12.13
C TYR A 45 -2.14 -3.79 11.27
N SER A 46 -1.27 -3.11 10.55
CA SER A 46 -0.22 -3.71 9.75
C SER A 46 0.95 -2.74 9.61
N PHE A 47 2.15 -3.15 9.99
CA PHE A 47 3.39 -2.47 9.70
C PHE A 47 4.15 -3.35 8.71
N ALA A 48 4.15 -2.93 7.45
CA ALA A 48 4.85 -3.61 6.37
C ALA A 48 6.27 -3.08 6.26
N CYS A 49 7.26 -3.97 6.27
CA CYS A 49 8.65 -3.67 5.98
C CYS A 49 8.91 -3.90 4.50
N MET A 50 9.10 -2.84 3.74
CA MET A 50 9.35 -2.90 2.32
C MET A 50 10.83 -2.63 2.03
N SER A 51 11.45 -3.51 1.24
CA SER A 51 12.83 -3.36 0.78
C SER A 51 12.97 -2.18 -0.18
N LEU A 52 14.19 -1.73 -0.44
CA LEU A 52 14.47 -0.71 -1.44
C LEU A 52 13.97 -1.10 -2.85
N PHE A 53 13.83 -2.41 -3.11
CA PHE A 53 13.31 -2.95 -4.37
C PHE A 53 11.82 -3.27 -4.35
N THR A 54 11.08 -2.68 -3.40
CA THR A 54 9.61 -2.69 -3.31
C THR A 54 8.95 -4.02 -2.92
N ASP A 55 9.70 -5.07 -2.56
CA ASP A 55 9.13 -6.27 -1.94
C ASP A 55 8.83 -6.02 -0.46
N ASN A 56 7.65 -6.42 -0.01
CA ASN A 56 7.35 -6.51 1.41
C ASN A 56 7.96 -7.83 1.93
N PHE A 57 9.01 -7.74 2.74
CA PHE A 57 9.74 -8.90 3.23
C PHE A 57 9.33 -9.34 4.64
N ALA A 58 8.67 -8.47 5.39
CA ALA A 58 8.17 -8.76 6.73
C ALA A 58 6.95 -7.90 7.09
N TYR A 59 6.18 -8.42 8.04
CA TYR A 59 5.03 -7.71 8.61
C TYR A 59 5.02 -7.85 10.13
N VAL A 60 4.67 -6.75 10.81
CA VAL A 60 4.21 -6.75 12.21
C VAL A 60 2.73 -6.38 12.15
N CYS A 61 1.84 -7.34 12.33
CA CYS A 61 0.42 -7.16 12.03
C CYS A 61 -0.48 -8.05 12.86
N ARG A 62 -1.76 -7.68 12.94
CA ARG A 62 -2.76 -8.46 13.69
C ARG A 62 -2.84 -9.91 13.24
N ARG A 63 -2.75 -10.17 11.95
CA ARG A 63 -2.80 -11.52 11.37
C ARG A 63 -1.72 -12.44 11.94
N LEU A 64 -0.53 -11.93 12.23
CA LEU A 64 0.61 -12.71 12.75
C LEU A 64 0.69 -12.68 14.28
N ASP A 65 0.36 -11.54 14.91
CA ASP A 65 0.58 -11.30 16.32
C ASP A 65 -0.70 -11.47 17.18
N GLY A 66 -1.85 -11.66 16.55
CA GLY A 66 -3.13 -11.79 17.26
C GLY A 66 -3.54 -10.55 18.07
N GLY A 67 -3.05 -9.37 17.71
CA GLY A 67 -3.33 -8.11 18.39
C GLY A 67 -2.38 -7.75 19.53
N LYS A 68 -1.49 -8.65 19.91
CA LYS A 68 -0.49 -8.47 20.98
C LYS A 68 0.92 -8.56 20.42
N PRO A 69 1.38 -7.51 19.72
CA PRO A 69 2.68 -7.53 19.07
C PRO A 69 3.83 -7.62 20.07
N ARG A 70 4.88 -8.34 19.68
CA ARG A 70 6.14 -8.39 20.40
C ARG A 70 7.08 -7.33 19.84
N PRO A 71 8.06 -6.86 20.63
CA PRO A 71 9.15 -6.01 20.10
C PRO A 71 9.90 -6.73 18.99
N ARG A 72 10.25 -6.00 17.93
CA ARG A 72 11.05 -6.48 16.79
C ARG A 72 12.35 -5.70 16.71
N MET A 73 13.42 -6.37 16.34
CA MET A 73 14.69 -5.75 15.98
C MET A 73 14.91 -5.96 14.48
N ILE A 74 14.90 -4.87 13.72
CA ILE A 74 15.09 -4.87 12.27
C ILE A 74 16.57 -4.58 12.01
N VAL A 75 17.23 -5.47 11.27
CA VAL A 75 18.67 -5.40 10.99
C VAL A 75 18.94 -5.45 9.49
N GLY A 76 20.05 -4.84 9.07
CA GLY A 76 20.51 -4.90 7.68
C GLY A 76 21.02 -6.29 7.28
N PRO A 77 21.24 -6.52 5.97
CA PRO A 77 21.63 -7.83 5.43
C PRO A 77 22.96 -8.34 5.96
N SER A 78 23.90 -7.43 6.22
CA SER A 78 25.27 -7.77 6.67
C SER A 78 25.46 -7.74 8.18
N TRP A 79 24.40 -7.46 8.95
CA TRP A 79 24.50 -7.38 10.40
C TRP A 79 24.85 -8.73 11.04
N LYS A 80 25.80 -8.73 12.00
CA LYS A 80 26.36 -9.93 12.63
C LYS A 80 26.26 -9.96 14.16
N GLY A 81 25.57 -8.97 14.76
CA GLY A 81 25.38 -8.95 16.20
C GLY A 81 24.38 -9.98 16.71
N ASP A 82 24.20 -10.01 18.02
CA ASP A 82 23.24 -10.87 18.71
C ASP A 82 21.96 -10.08 19.05
N SER A 83 20.83 -10.78 19.08
CA SER A 83 19.57 -10.22 19.54
C SER A 83 19.25 -10.68 20.97
N ASP A 84 18.58 -9.84 21.74
CA ASP A 84 18.01 -10.23 23.03
C ASP A 84 16.98 -11.37 22.82
N ALA A 85 16.93 -12.31 23.75
CA ALA A 85 16.05 -13.49 23.67
C ALA A 85 14.54 -13.13 23.56
N ASP A 86 14.16 -11.95 24.10
CA ASP A 86 12.77 -11.48 24.13
C ASP A 86 12.37 -10.65 22.90
N VAL A 87 13.27 -10.47 21.93
CA VAL A 87 13.06 -9.63 20.74
C VAL A 87 13.14 -10.51 19.48
N GLU A 88 12.11 -10.43 18.66
CA GLU A 88 12.10 -11.14 17.38
C GLU A 88 12.96 -10.39 16.35
N LEU A 89 13.92 -11.10 15.74
CA LEU A 89 14.82 -10.55 14.74
C LEU A 89 14.19 -10.58 13.35
N ILE A 90 14.16 -9.43 12.69
CA ILE A 90 13.79 -9.28 11.28
C ILE A 90 15.04 -8.87 10.49
N ARG A 91 15.53 -9.74 9.60
CA ARG A 91 16.65 -9.41 8.72
C ARG A 91 16.14 -8.86 7.41
N ALA A 92 16.49 -7.61 7.12
CA ALA A 92 16.14 -6.96 5.87
C ALA A 92 17.06 -7.42 4.72
N PRO A 93 16.54 -7.53 3.49
CA PRO A 93 17.35 -7.81 2.31
C PRO A 93 18.15 -6.59 1.82
N THR A 94 17.76 -5.38 2.24
CA THR A 94 18.43 -4.11 1.92
C THR A 94 18.70 -3.28 3.16
N ASN A 95 19.69 -2.39 3.12
CA ASN A 95 19.98 -1.49 4.23
C ASN A 95 18.90 -0.41 4.37
N SER A 96 18.43 0.15 3.26
CA SER A 96 17.27 1.06 3.29
C SER A 96 15.98 0.25 3.28
N VAL A 97 15.10 0.55 4.24
CA VAL A 97 13.79 -0.07 4.39
C VAL A 97 12.72 1.00 4.56
N TRP A 98 11.64 0.88 3.80
CA TRP A 98 10.44 1.70 4.05
C TRP A 98 9.49 0.94 4.96
N LEU A 99 9.33 1.43 6.19
CA LEU A 99 8.32 0.94 7.13
C LEU A 99 7.04 1.74 6.95
N LEU A 100 5.96 1.06 6.58
CA LEU A 100 4.65 1.67 6.38
C LEU A 100 3.60 1.02 7.26
N GLY A 101 3.22 1.75 8.31
CA GLY A 101 2.17 1.36 9.25
C GLY A 101 0.78 1.77 8.78
N ARG A 102 -0.21 0.92 9.04
CA ARG A 102 -1.65 1.17 8.84
C ARG A 102 -2.39 0.72 10.09
N ILE A 103 -3.18 1.61 10.66
CA ILE A 103 -4.03 1.31 11.83
C ILE A 103 -5.46 1.68 11.45
N LEU A 104 -6.38 0.74 11.63
CA LEU A 104 -7.81 0.93 11.38
C LEU A 104 -8.33 2.13 12.16
N VAL A 105 -9.10 3.00 11.48
CA VAL A 105 -9.85 4.09 12.09
C VAL A 105 -11.34 3.92 11.80
N ASP A 106 -12.14 3.88 12.85
CA ASP A 106 -13.60 3.72 12.75
C ASP A 106 -14.31 5.09 12.77
N GLY A 107 -14.02 5.88 11.76
CA GLY A 107 -14.59 7.20 11.57
C GLY A 107 -13.99 8.31 12.45
N PRO A 108 -14.54 9.56 12.37
CA PRO A 108 -13.98 10.72 13.05
C PRO A 108 -13.87 10.60 14.57
N PRO A 109 -14.82 9.99 15.30
CA PRO A 109 -14.74 9.88 16.76
C PRO A 109 -13.57 9.00 17.24
N ASP A 110 -13.05 8.11 16.39
CA ASP A 110 -11.98 7.17 16.73
C ASP A 110 -10.56 7.73 16.44
N LEU A 111 -10.46 8.89 15.81
CA LEU A 111 -9.18 9.49 15.42
C LEU A 111 -8.24 9.68 16.60
N GLU A 112 -8.72 10.19 17.71
CA GLU A 112 -7.92 10.44 18.90
C GLU A 112 -7.34 9.14 19.46
N THR A 113 -8.14 8.09 19.52
CA THR A 113 -7.67 6.75 19.92
C THR A 113 -6.53 6.26 19.03
N VAL A 114 -6.68 6.41 17.72
CA VAL A 114 -5.64 5.95 16.76
C VAL A 114 -4.39 6.82 16.87
N TRP A 115 -4.51 8.13 17.10
CA TRP A 115 -3.34 9.00 17.33
C TRP A 115 -2.57 8.59 18.60
N VAL A 116 -3.26 8.22 19.66
CA VAL A 116 -2.61 7.70 20.88
C VAL A 116 -1.86 6.39 20.58
N LEU A 117 -2.45 5.48 19.79
CA LEU A 117 -1.79 4.23 19.39
C LEU A 117 -0.56 4.50 18.52
N GLN A 118 -0.66 5.45 17.58
CA GLN A 118 0.48 5.86 16.76
C GLN A 118 1.59 6.48 17.63
N GLY A 119 1.24 7.32 18.61
CA GLY A 119 2.21 7.92 19.55
C GLY A 119 2.89 6.90 20.46
N LYS A 120 2.26 5.76 20.73
CA LYS A 120 2.83 4.63 21.48
C LYS A 120 3.63 3.65 20.62
N THR A 121 3.58 3.80 19.29
CA THR A 121 4.41 3.01 18.38
C THR A 121 5.79 3.65 18.31
N LEU A 122 6.82 2.93 18.72
CA LEU A 122 8.18 3.46 18.87
C LEU A 122 9.10 2.84 17.81
N LEU A 123 9.93 3.69 17.23
CA LEU A 123 11.12 3.32 16.45
C LEU A 123 12.34 3.85 17.18
N GLU A 124 13.24 2.98 17.58
CA GLU A 124 14.35 3.32 18.47
C GLU A 124 15.65 2.66 17.99
N THR A 125 16.73 3.41 18.01
CA THR A 125 18.08 2.82 17.95
C THR A 125 18.39 2.10 19.27
N PRO A 126 19.47 1.28 19.35
CA PRO A 126 19.89 0.67 20.60
C PRO A 126 20.11 1.69 21.72
N ASP A 127 20.74 2.82 21.40
CA ASP A 127 21.02 3.87 22.38
C ASP A 127 19.73 4.55 22.87
N MET A 128 18.83 4.94 21.97
CA MET A 128 17.52 5.50 22.34
C MET A 128 16.72 4.56 23.23
N ARG A 129 16.74 3.26 22.92
CA ARG A 129 16.06 2.24 23.72
C ARG A 129 16.66 2.11 25.11
N ASN A 130 17.98 2.17 25.22
CA ASN A 130 18.68 2.15 26.49
C ASN A 130 18.40 3.42 27.30
N GLU A 131 18.46 4.59 26.68
CA GLU A 131 18.11 5.86 27.31
C GLU A 131 16.65 5.87 27.81
N ARG A 132 15.71 5.39 27.00
CA ARG A 132 14.32 5.25 27.41
C ARG A 132 14.18 4.32 28.63
N ARG A 133 14.85 3.16 28.64
CA ARG A 133 14.84 2.24 29.79
C ARG A 133 15.40 2.92 31.05
N ILE A 134 16.47 3.71 30.93
CA ILE A 134 17.05 4.49 32.00
C ILE A 134 16.08 5.57 32.46
N LEU A 135 15.45 6.30 31.53
CA LEU A 135 14.44 7.33 31.80
C LEU A 135 13.18 6.74 32.43
N GLU A 136 12.69 5.61 31.98
CA GLU A 136 11.56 4.91 32.61
C GLU A 136 11.89 4.46 34.01
N MET A 137 13.14 4.05 34.29
CA MET A 137 13.63 3.81 35.62
C MET A 137 13.75 5.13 36.45
N GLN A 138 14.04 6.26 35.76
CA GLN A 138 14.18 7.58 36.40
C GLN A 138 12.85 8.36 36.45
N GLU A 139 11.90 8.11 35.49
CA GLU A 139 10.57 8.75 35.43
C GLU A 139 9.55 8.16 36.41
N LEU A 140 9.85 7.05 37.01
CA LEU A 140 9.38 6.88 38.39
C LEU A 140 9.76 8.09 39.28
N MET A 141 10.56 9.01 38.75
CA MET A 141 11.05 10.19 39.45
C MET A 141 10.89 11.56 38.76
N ARG A 142 10.69 11.73 37.45
CA ARG A 142 10.45 13.06 36.78
C ARG A 142 10.07 13.00 35.29
N GLN A 143 9.11 13.86 34.87
CA GLN A 143 8.69 14.04 33.45
C GLN A 143 9.71 14.85 32.61
N ARG A 144 10.04 14.38 31.42
CA ARG A 144 10.82 15.12 30.42
C ARG A 144 10.48 14.75 28.97
N THR A 145 10.41 15.74 28.07
CA THR A 145 10.21 15.59 26.63
C THR A 145 11.53 15.31 25.91
N VAL A 146 11.54 14.32 24.99
CA VAL A 146 12.69 13.99 24.14
C VAL A 146 12.47 14.63 22.75
N PRO A 147 13.48 15.30 22.15
CA PRO A 147 13.38 15.84 20.80
C PRO A 147 13.31 14.72 19.74
N PRO A 148 12.66 14.95 18.58
CA PRO A 148 12.62 13.98 17.48
C PRO A 148 14.03 13.77 16.90
N PRO A 149 14.34 12.55 16.39
CA PRO A 149 15.63 12.25 15.76
C PRO A 149 15.81 13.03 14.46
N ASP A 150 17.07 13.28 14.09
CA ASP A 150 17.44 13.93 12.84
C ASP A 150 16.96 13.14 11.61
N PRO A 151 16.59 13.82 10.49
CA PRO A 151 16.12 13.15 9.31
C PRO A 151 17.22 12.28 8.68
N VAL A 152 16.81 11.10 8.21
CA VAL A 152 17.67 10.15 7.48
C VAL A 152 18.25 10.79 6.22
N ALA A 153 19.48 10.38 5.85
CA ALA A 153 20.25 10.90 4.72
C ALA A 153 19.42 11.08 3.45
N ASP A 154 19.52 12.28 2.86
CA ASP A 154 18.82 12.65 1.63
C ASP A 154 19.26 11.77 0.44
N TRP A 155 18.29 11.03 -0.10
CA TRP A 155 18.44 10.46 -1.42
C TRP A 155 18.19 11.55 -2.46
N PRO A 156 19.05 11.70 -3.47
CA PRO A 156 18.83 12.69 -4.51
C PRO A 156 17.55 12.37 -5.27
N ALA A 157 16.73 13.39 -5.48
CA ALA A 157 15.54 13.25 -6.30
C ALA A 157 15.95 12.87 -7.74
N LEU A 158 15.21 11.93 -8.35
CA LEU A 158 15.41 11.56 -9.74
C LEU A 158 15.13 12.77 -10.64
N ASN A 159 16.13 13.19 -11.44
CA ASN A 159 15.95 14.18 -12.48
C ASN A 159 15.21 13.55 -13.67
N ARG A 160 13.91 13.84 -13.79
CA ARG A 160 13.06 13.25 -14.82
C ARG A 160 13.35 13.78 -16.23
N ASP A 161 14.03 14.91 -16.34
CA ASP A 161 14.40 15.52 -17.61
C ASP A 161 15.67 14.89 -18.21
N ASP A 162 16.52 14.28 -17.37
CA ASP A 162 17.66 13.48 -17.82
C ASP A 162 17.29 11.97 -17.80
N PRO A 163 17.11 11.33 -18.97
CA PRO A 163 16.79 9.92 -19.02
C PRO A 163 17.87 9.00 -18.43
N PHE A 164 19.12 9.45 -18.34
CA PHE A 164 20.22 8.67 -17.78
C PHE A 164 20.29 8.71 -16.26
N ASP A 165 19.64 9.67 -15.61
CA ASP A 165 19.61 9.77 -14.15
C ASP A 165 18.96 8.53 -13.48
N LEU A 166 18.10 7.82 -14.22
CA LEU A 166 17.59 6.50 -13.84
C LEU A 166 18.72 5.51 -13.52
N PHE A 167 19.76 5.48 -14.32
CA PHE A 167 20.90 4.57 -14.11
C PHE A 167 21.80 5.04 -12.97
N GLU A 168 21.99 6.35 -12.81
CA GLU A 168 22.75 6.91 -11.70
C GLU A 168 22.11 6.55 -10.34
N VAL A 169 20.81 6.81 -10.21
CA VAL A 169 20.05 6.47 -8.99
C VAL A 169 19.97 4.95 -8.80
N GLY A 170 19.72 4.18 -9.87
CA GLY A 170 19.66 2.73 -9.83
C GLY A 170 20.97 2.08 -9.40
N MET A 171 22.12 2.57 -9.91
CA MET A 171 23.42 2.03 -9.51
C MET A 171 23.78 2.38 -8.07
N ARG A 172 23.37 3.52 -7.57
CA ARG A 172 23.50 3.87 -6.16
C ARG A 172 22.67 2.91 -5.30
N ALA A 173 21.40 2.70 -5.65
CA ALA A 173 20.50 1.79 -4.93
C ALA A 173 21.03 0.35 -4.91
N LEU A 174 21.48 -0.16 -6.04
CA LEU A 174 22.07 -1.49 -6.16
C LEU A 174 23.42 -1.64 -5.43
N GLY A 175 24.14 -0.55 -5.19
CA GLY A 175 25.41 -0.55 -4.45
C GLY A 175 25.27 -0.46 -2.94
N GLU A 176 24.08 -0.19 -2.43
CA GLU A 176 23.81 -0.01 -1.00
C GLU A 176 23.82 -1.33 -0.21
N SER A 177 23.44 -2.42 -0.86
CA SER A 177 23.23 -3.71 -0.22
C SER A 177 23.85 -4.87 -1.03
N PRO A 178 24.15 -6.01 -0.42
CA PRO A 178 24.57 -7.20 -1.15
C PRO A 178 23.51 -7.61 -2.18
N LEU A 179 23.95 -7.87 -3.41
CA LEU A 179 23.06 -8.33 -4.49
C LEU A 179 22.72 -9.81 -4.31
N GLY A 180 21.45 -10.13 -4.47
CA GLY A 180 20.99 -11.51 -4.62
C GLY A 180 21.47 -12.14 -5.94
N GLU A 181 21.52 -13.47 -6.04
CA GLU A 181 21.94 -14.15 -7.26
C GLU A 181 21.09 -13.79 -8.48
N ARG A 182 19.79 -13.58 -8.26
CA ARG A 182 18.84 -13.13 -9.29
C ARG A 182 19.21 -11.77 -9.86
N ASP A 183 19.56 -10.82 -8.99
CA ASP A 183 19.90 -9.45 -9.41
C ASP A 183 21.25 -9.44 -10.15
N LYS A 184 22.18 -10.32 -9.79
CA LYS A 184 23.43 -10.51 -10.52
C LYS A 184 23.17 -10.98 -11.95
N ALA A 185 22.31 -11.98 -12.15
CA ALA A 185 21.95 -12.49 -13.48
C ALA A 185 21.34 -11.38 -14.37
N VAL A 186 20.44 -10.56 -13.82
CA VAL A 186 19.87 -9.42 -14.57
C VAL A 186 20.95 -8.39 -14.94
N LEU A 187 21.91 -8.12 -14.06
CA LEU A 187 23.01 -7.20 -14.38
C LEU A 187 23.94 -7.74 -15.46
N GLU A 188 24.10 -9.07 -15.56
CA GLU A 188 24.85 -9.72 -16.65
C GLU A 188 24.14 -9.48 -18.00
N ASP A 189 22.82 -9.63 -18.06
CA ASP A 189 22.01 -9.32 -19.26
C ASP A 189 22.11 -7.82 -19.66
N LEU A 190 22.31 -6.93 -18.69
CA LEU A 190 22.47 -5.50 -18.88
C LEU A 190 23.95 -5.08 -19.10
N ALA A 191 24.88 -6.02 -19.26
CA ALA A 191 26.30 -5.76 -19.46
C ALA A 191 26.62 -4.73 -20.58
N PRO A 192 25.86 -4.70 -21.72
CA PRO A 192 26.06 -3.66 -22.75
C PRO A 192 25.86 -2.23 -22.24
N LEU A 193 25.07 -2.02 -21.20
CA LEU A 193 24.87 -0.71 -20.57
C LEU A 193 26.01 -0.33 -19.60
N ARG A 194 26.97 -1.21 -19.37
CA ARG A 194 28.14 -1.01 -18.49
C ARG A 194 27.78 -0.56 -17.08
N LEU A 195 26.61 -1.04 -16.60
CA LEU A 195 26.11 -0.73 -15.27
C LEU A 195 26.96 -1.42 -14.20
N ARG A 196 27.30 -0.68 -13.14
CA ARG A 196 28.11 -1.21 -12.02
C ARG A 196 27.55 -0.70 -10.70
N PRO A 197 26.96 -1.57 -9.87
CA PRO A 197 26.42 -1.20 -8.57
C PRO A 197 27.42 -0.39 -7.73
N GLY A 198 26.96 0.69 -7.11
CA GLY A 198 27.79 1.60 -6.32
C GLY A 198 28.72 2.53 -7.12
N ARG A 199 28.67 2.47 -8.46
CA ARG A 199 29.45 3.37 -9.33
C ARG A 199 28.56 4.31 -10.11
N LYS A 200 29.08 5.50 -10.41
CA LYS A 200 28.40 6.45 -11.28
C LYS A 200 28.24 5.89 -12.68
N PHE A 201 27.10 6.16 -13.31
CA PHE A 201 26.89 5.86 -14.72
C PHE A 201 27.62 6.90 -15.58
N ASP A 202 28.60 6.47 -16.38
CA ASP A 202 29.33 7.38 -17.27
C ASP A 202 28.76 7.34 -18.68
N GLN A 203 27.83 8.25 -18.98
CA GLN A 203 27.25 8.39 -20.32
C GLN A 203 28.28 8.78 -21.40
N ARG A 204 29.46 9.32 -21.03
CA ARG A 204 30.52 9.68 -21.98
C ARG A 204 31.28 8.46 -22.51
N ALA A 205 31.10 7.29 -21.84
CA ALA A 205 31.65 6.02 -22.32
C ALA A 205 30.94 5.47 -23.58
N PHE A 206 29.87 6.15 -24.03
CA PHE A 206 29.07 5.78 -25.20
C PHE A 206 29.14 6.82 -26.29
N SER A 207 29.16 6.39 -27.56
CA SER A 207 29.03 7.25 -28.74
C SER A 207 27.66 7.94 -28.79
N ASP A 208 27.51 8.97 -29.62
CA ASP A 208 26.22 9.65 -29.80
C ASP A 208 25.11 8.70 -30.28
N ALA A 209 25.44 7.77 -31.17
CA ALA A 209 24.52 6.77 -31.67
C ALA A 209 24.05 5.83 -30.55
N GLU A 210 24.98 5.34 -29.72
CA GLU A 210 24.67 4.49 -28.58
C GLU A 210 23.82 5.22 -27.52
N ARG A 211 24.16 6.48 -27.20
CA ARG A 211 23.34 7.31 -26.31
C ARG A 211 21.91 7.49 -26.84
N GLY A 212 21.77 7.72 -28.15
CA GLY A 212 20.48 7.79 -28.82
C GLY A 212 19.69 6.50 -28.71
N ALA A 213 20.33 5.35 -28.91
CA ALA A 213 19.71 4.03 -28.77
C ALA A 213 19.25 3.76 -27.30
N ILE A 214 20.10 4.09 -26.32
CA ILE A 214 19.76 3.94 -24.90
C ILE A 214 18.53 4.81 -24.53
N LYS A 215 18.50 6.09 -24.95
CA LYS A 215 17.34 6.97 -24.71
C LYS A 215 16.06 6.40 -25.30
N THR A 216 16.12 5.89 -26.53
CA THR A 216 15.00 5.24 -27.20
C THR A 216 14.55 3.99 -26.44
N GLY A 217 15.50 3.17 -25.95
CA GLY A 217 15.23 2.02 -25.12
C GLY A 217 14.50 2.37 -23.80
N ILE A 218 14.96 3.42 -23.12
CA ILE A 218 14.32 3.92 -21.89
C ILE A 218 12.88 4.37 -22.16
N ALA A 219 12.67 5.16 -23.23
CA ALA A 219 11.33 5.62 -23.60
C ALA A 219 10.40 4.45 -23.89
N ARG A 220 10.87 3.49 -24.70
CA ARG A 220 10.12 2.27 -25.03
C ARG A 220 9.79 1.45 -23.78
N ALA A 221 10.73 1.25 -22.87
CA ALA A 221 10.49 0.53 -21.62
C ALA A 221 9.42 1.22 -20.75
N ARG A 222 9.45 2.55 -20.67
CA ARG A 222 8.41 3.32 -19.96
C ARG A 222 7.02 3.13 -20.58
N ASP A 223 6.92 3.11 -21.90
CA ASP A 223 5.66 2.89 -22.61
C ASP A 223 5.17 1.45 -22.42
N GLU A 224 6.08 0.48 -22.43
CA GLU A 224 5.77 -0.92 -22.14
C GLU A 224 5.23 -1.12 -20.72
N ILE A 225 5.87 -0.53 -19.72
CA ILE A 225 5.38 -0.55 -18.32
C ILE A 225 3.98 0.07 -18.22
N ARG A 226 3.73 1.21 -18.86
CA ARG A 226 2.40 1.84 -18.87
C ARG A 226 1.37 0.97 -19.59
N GLY A 227 1.75 0.38 -20.72
CA GLY A 227 0.91 -0.54 -21.50
C GLY A 227 0.59 -1.85 -20.76
N ALA A 228 1.42 -2.24 -19.81
CA ALA A 228 1.23 -3.45 -19.01
C ALA A 228 0.07 -3.38 -18.00
N SER A 229 -0.69 -2.28 -17.96
CA SER A 229 -1.84 -2.14 -17.06
C SER A 229 -2.87 -3.29 -17.16
N ARG A 230 -2.97 -3.95 -18.32
CA ARG A 230 -3.77 -5.17 -18.54
C ARG A 230 -3.23 -6.40 -17.79
N GLN A 231 -1.97 -6.36 -17.36
CA GLN A 231 -1.31 -7.43 -16.62
C GLN A 231 -1.40 -7.26 -15.10
N TRP A 232 -2.18 -6.27 -14.64
CA TRP A 232 -2.40 -6.06 -13.21
C TRP A 232 -2.98 -7.31 -12.52
N GLY A 233 -3.84 -8.03 -13.22
CA GLY A 233 -4.41 -9.27 -12.72
C GLY A 233 -5.55 -9.81 -13.60
N ALA A 234 -6.29 -10.78 -13.10
CA ALA A 234 -7.44 -11.39 -13.77
C ALA A 234 -8.70 -10.52 -13.60
N ILE A 235 -9.52 -10.43 -14.64
CA ILE A 235 -10.81 -9.75 -14.60
C ILE A 235 -11.94 -10.78 -14.48
N VAL A 236 -12.74 -10.69 -13.42
CA VAL A 236 -13.90 -11.55 -13.19
C VAL A 236 -15.06 -10.66 -12.74
N ASN A 237 -16.22 -10.80 -13.40
CA ASN A 237 -17.43 -10.00 -13.12
C ASN A 237 -17.18 -8.47 -13.16
N GLY A 238 -16.26 -7.99 -14.01
CA GLY A 238 -15.86 -6.59 -14.09
C GLY A 238 -14.82 -6.16 -13.03
N TRP A 239 -14.48 -7.03 -12.07
CA TRP A 239 -13.48 -6.78 -11.04
C TRP A 239 -12.11 -7.31 -11.46
N THR A 240 -11.09 -6.47 -11.33
CA THR A 240 -9.68 -6.87 -11.49
C THR A 240 -9.15 -7.40 -10.17
N TYR A 241 -8.75 -8.66 -10.17
CA TYR A 241 -8.08 -9.35 -9.05
C TYR A 241 -6.58 -9.26 -9.26
N PRO A 242 -5.79 -8.77 -8.29
CA PRO A 242 -4.34 -8.67 -8.45
C PRO A 242 -3.70 -10.06 -8.57
N LYS A 243 -2.49 -10.11 -9.13
CA LYS A 243 -1.69 -11.34 -9.13
C LYS A 243 -1.31 -11.74 -7.70
N ASN A 244 -1.10 -13.03 -7.48
CA ASN A 244 -0.76 -13.58 -6.15
C ASN A 244 0.61 -13.11 -5.64
N ASN A 245 1.50 -12.68 -6.52
CA ASN A 245 2.82 -12.13 -6.18
C ASN A 245 2.83 -10.60 -5.99
N LEU A 246 1.66 -9.96 -5.83
CA LEU A 246 1.58 -8.55 -5.47
C LEU A 246 2.31 -8.31 -4.14
N GLY A 247 3.22 -7.32 -4.13
CA GLY A 247 3.99 -6.95 -2.94
C GLY A 247 5.18 -7.87 -2.62
N ASN A 248 5.30 -9.02 -3.32
CA ASN A 248 6.46 -9.92 -3.28
C ASN A 248 6.68 -10.50 -4.69
N PHE A 249 7.32 -9.70 -5.54
CA PHE A 249 7.28 -9.85 -7.00
C PHE A 249 8.19 -10.96 -7.52
N GLY A 250 9.20 -11.35 -6.74
CA GLY A 250 10.19 -12.31 -7.22
C GLY A 250 10.94 -11.79 -8.45
N ASP A 251 10.90 -12.52 -9.55
CA ASP A 251 11.50 -12.19 -10.86
C ASP A 251 10.51 -11.59 -11.86
N ASP A 252 9.28 -11.29 -11.46
CA ASP A 252 8.30 -10.58 -12.27
C ASP A 252 8.62 -9.05 -12.26
N TYR A 253 9.75 -8.67 -12.90
CA TYR A 253 10.24 -7.28 -12.92
C TYR A 253 9.26 -6.32 -13.60
N LEU A 254 8.53 -6.79 -14.62
CA LEU A 254 7.53 -5.95 -15.29
C LEU A 254 6.36 -5.64 -14.35
N TYR A 255 5.87 -6.64 -13.62
CA TYR A 255 4.81 -6.43 -12.65
C TYR A 255 5.28 -5.56 -11.47
N ARG A 256 6.50 -5.79 -10.97
CA ARG A 256 7.13 -4.90 -9.98
C ARG A 256 7.15 -3.45 -10.46
N ALA A 257 7.62 -3.19 -11.68
CA ALA A 257 7.70 -1.84 -12.27
C ALA A 257 6.30 -1.22 -12.45
N LEU A 258 5.32 -2.00 -12.91
CA LEU A 258 3.93 -1.57 -13.03
C LEU A 258 3.34 -1.17 -11.68
N VAL A 259 3.54 -1.98 -10.64
CA VAL A 259 3.04 -1.70 -9.29
C VAL A 259 3.79 -0.52 -8.67
N ALA A 260 5.09 -0.39 -8.86
CA ALA A 260 5.85 0.77 -8.41
C ALA A 260 5.33 2.09 -9.04
N LEU A 261 4.88 2.03 -10.31
CA LEU A 261 4.32 3.20 -11.01
C LEU A 261 2.91 3.57 -10.54
N SER A 262 2.04 2.59 -10.24
CA SER A 262 0.59 2.79 -10.12
C SER A 262 -0.04 2.33 -8.80
N GLY A 263 0.71 1.64 -7.95
CA GLY A 263 0.23 1.08 -6.69
C GLY A 263 1.34 0.78 -5.69
N LEU A 264 2.37 1.64 -5.65
CA LEU A 264 3.51 1.50 -4.74
C LEU A 264 3.04 1.27 -3.30
N ALA A 265 3.71 0.37 -2.60
CA ALA A 265 3.39 -0.06 -1.24
C ALA A 265 2.06 -0.83 -1.11
N ALA A 266 1.59 -1.46 -2.18
CA ALA A 266 0.54 -2.45 -2.07
C ALA A 266 0.97 -3.59 -1.14
N LEU A 267 0.05 -4.03 -0.28
CA LEU A 267 0.27 -5.17 0.61
C LEU A 267 0.14 -6.48 -0.18
N GLU A 268 0.76 -7.53 0.33
CA GLU A 268 0.51 -8.87 -0.18
C GLU A 268 -0.96 -9.25 -0.04
N PRO A 269 -1.53 -10.02 -0.98
CA PRO A 269 -2.95 -10.37 -0.97
C PRO A 269 -3.42 -11.02 0.34
N ALA A 270 -2.55 -11.78 1.02
CA ALA A 270 -2.87 -12.39 2.31
C ALA A 270 -3.08 -11.37 3.45
N GLU A 271 -2.47 -10.20 3.36
CA GLU A 271 -2.64 -9.12 4.34
C GLU A 271 -3.82 -8.22 3.96
N ALA A 272 -3.87 -7.77 2.71
CA ALA A 272 -5.00 -7.04 2.17
C ALA A 272 -5.09 -7.20 0.66
N THR A 273 -6.29 -7.44 0.14
CA THR A 273 -6.51 -7.50 -1.31
C THR A 273 -7.37 -6.33 -1.77
N TYR A 274 -7.04 -5.82 -2.97
CA TYR A 274 -7.64 -4.63 -3.56
C TYR A 274 -8.22 -5.02 -4.92
N LEU A 275 -9.54 -5.00 -5.02
CA LEU A 275 -10.28 -5.38 -6.22
C LEU A 275 -10.82 -4.12 -6.87
N THR A 276 -10.43 -3.85 -8.10
CA THR A 276 -10.83 -2.64 -8.82
C THR A 276 -11.89 -2.96 -9.86
N CYS A 277 -12.98 -2.20 -9.90
CA CYS A 277 -14.03 -2.33 -10.89
C CYS A 277 -14.20 -1.02 -11.66
N ASN A 278 -14.12 -1.12 -13.00
CA ASN A 278 -14.31 -0.01 -13.94
C ASN A 278 -15.48 -0.24 -14.91
N THR A 279 -16.09 -1.42 -14.89
CA THR A 279 -17.14 -1.79 -15.84
C THR A 279 -18.31 -2.46 -15.13
N ASP A 280 -19.50 -2.33 -15.72
CA ASP A 280 -20.70 -3.05 -15.30
C ASP A 280 -20.71 -4.51 -15.81
N GLN A 281 -21.80 -5.21 -15.54
CA GLN A 281 -22.02 -6.59 -15.98
C GLN A 281 -22.00 -6.76 -17.51
N ASP A 282 -22.30 -5.70 -18.27
CA ASP A 282 -22.31 -5.69 -19.73
C ASP A 282 -20.98 -5.20 -20.33
N HIS A 283 -19.93 -5.09 -19.48
CA HIS A 283 -18.60 -4.58 -19.82
C HIS A 283 -18.57 -3.12 -20.29
N ARG A 284 -19.59 -2.32 -19.94
CA ARG A 284 -19.62 -0.88 -20.18
C ARG A 284 -18.92 -0.15 -19.05
N GLY A 285 -18.19 0.92 -19.38
CA GLY A 285 -17.54 1.77 -18.38
C GLY A 285 -18.54 2.31 -17.35
N LEU A 286 -18.16 2.30 -16.08
CA LEU A 286 -18.98 2.87 -15.02
C LEU A 286 -19.01 4.40 -15.13
N ASP A 287 -20.22 4.97 -15.11
CA ASP A 287 -20.46 6.42 -15.19
C ASP A 287 -21.60 6.80 -14.24
N GLY A 288 -21.37 7.75 -13.36
CA GLY A 288 -22.37 8.17 -12.35
C GLY A 288 -23.61 8.86 -12.92
N LYS A 289 -23.67 9.15 -14.24
CA LYS A 289 -24.91 9.52 -14.94
C LYS A 289 -25.93 8.39 -14.99
N GLN A 290 -25.49 7.17 -14.69
CA GLN A 290 -26.31 5.97 -14.62
C GLN A 290 -26.50 5.54 -13.18
N ARG A 291 -27.47 4.70 -12.94
CA ARG A 291 -27.74 4.07 -11.65
C ARG A 291 -27.27 2.62 -11.67
N TYR A 292 -26.63 2.18 -10.60
CA TYR A 292 -26.15 0.81 -10.46
C TYR A 292 -26.47 0.25 -9.10
N VAL A 293 -26.48 -1.08 -9.01
CA VAL A 293 -26.57 -1.83 -7.79
C VAL A 293 -25.46 -2.88 -7.74
N LEU A 294 -24.80 -2.98 -6.60
CA LEU A 294 -23.95 -4.11 -6.24
C LEU A 294 -24.70 -4.92 -5.18
N ARG A 295 -25.12 -6.14 -5.52
CA ARG A 295 -25.88 -7.02 -4.64
C ARG A 295 -25.04 -8.19 -4.17
N PHE A 296 -24.88 -8.32 -2.88
CA PHE A 296 -24.31 -9.50 -2.23
C PHE A 296 -25.47 -10.42 -1.81
N PRO A 297 -25.52 -11.67 -2.33
CA PRO A 297 -26.54 -12.64 -1.93
C PRO A 297 -26.45 -12.99 -0.44
N PRO A 298 -27.49 -13.60 0.15
CA PRO A 298 -27.48 -14.06 1.53
C PRO A 298 -26.27 -14.92 1.86
N GLY A 299 -25.55 -14.58 2.94
CA GLY A 299 -24.34 -15.30 3.37
C GLY A 299 -23.13 -15.16 2.46
N GLN A 300 -23.18 -14.32 1.42
CA GLN A 300 -22.10 -14.13 0.46
C GLN A 300 -21.49 -12.71 0.54
N MET A 301 -21.32 -12.18 1.75
CA MET A 301 -20.55 -10.95 1.96
C MET A 301 -19.07 -11.19 1.65
N PRO A 302 -18.29 -10.15 1.28
CA PRO A 302 -16.86 -10.29 1.07
C PRO A 302 -16.17 -10.96 2.26
N PRO A 303 -15.50 -12.12 2.08
CA PRO A 303 -14.95 -12.88 3.18
C PRO A 303 -13.62 -12.27 3.65
N ALA A 304 -13.68 -11.44 4.68
CA ALA A 304 -12.53 -10.81 5.32
C ALA A 304 -12.58 -11.06 6.84
N LYS A 305 -11.43 -11.43 7.43
CA LYS A 305 -11.32 -11.68 8.88
C LYS A 305 -11.21 -10.38 9.67
N ALA A 306 -10.64 -9.35 9.08
CA ALA A 306 -10.56 -8.03 9.70
C ALA A 306 -11.79 -7.18 9.35
N PHE A 307 -11.91 -6.77 8.10
CA PHE A 307 -13.03 -6.00 7.57
C PHE A 307 -12.94 -5.87 6.05
N TRP A 308 -14.01 -5.42 5.42
CA TRP A 308 -14.00 -5.01 4.03
C TRP A 308 -14.63 -3.62 3.85
N SER A 309 -14.24 -2.92 2.79
CA SER A 309 -14.84 -1.66 2.37
C SER A 309 -14.92 -1.55 0.85
N LEU A 310 -15.99 -0.95 0.36
CA LEU A 310 -16.19 -0.54 -1.04
C LEU A 310 -16.06 0.97 -1.11
N THR A 311 -15.09 1.46 -1.85
CA THR A 311 -14.83 2.89 -2.00
C THR A 311 -15.18 3.36 -3.41
N MET A 312 -15.82 4.54 -3.50
CA MET A 312 -16.17 5.23 -4.75
C MET A 312 -15.12 6.30 -5.08
N TYR A 313 -14.75 6.37 -6.36
CA TYR A 313 -13.83 7.39 -6.87
C TYR A 313 -14.35 8.04 -8.15
N ASP A 314 -14.10 9.35 -8.25
CA ASP A 314 -14.13 10.12 -9.49
C ASP A 314 -12.85 9.87 -10.28
N VAL A 315 -12.95 9.59 -11.58
CA VAL A 315 -11.82 9.29 -12.46
C VAL A 315 -11.51 10.49 -13.33
N THR A 316 -10.32 11.05 -13.13
CA THR A 316 -9.83 12.18 -13.92
C THR A 316 -9.43 11.77 -15.36
N PRO A 317 -9.34 12.69 -16.33
CA PRO A 317 -9.00 12.38 -17.71
C PRO A 317 -7.64 11.68 -17.89
N ASP A 318 -6.70 11.88 -16.95
CA ASP A 318 -5.40 11.20 -16.92
C ASP A 318 -5.43 9.83 -16.24
N GLY A 319 -6.63 9.34 -15.86
CA GLY A 319 -6.86 8.02 -15.28
C GLY A 319 -6.61 7.91 -13.76
N ARG A 320 -6.20 9.00 -13.09
CA ARG A 320 -6.13 9.03 -11.62
C ARG A 320 -7.54 9.02 -11.03
N ALA A 321 -7.66 8.58 -9.79
CA ALA A 321 -8.95 8.44 -9.13
C ALA A 321 -8.89 9.04 -7.72
N PHE A 322 -9.90 9.87 -7.39
CA PHE A 322 -9.97 10.62 -6.14
C PHE A 322 -11.38 10.55 -5.55
N PHE A 323 -11.51 10.81 -4.26
CA PHE A 323 -12.82 10.94 -3.67
C PHE A 323 -13.62 12.08 -4.32
N THR A 324 -14.92 11.86 -4.53
CA THR A 324 -15.84 12.90 -4.99
C THR A 324 -16.48 13.61 -3.80
N ASP A 325 -16.68 14.92 -3.89
CA ASP A 325 -17.51 15.63 -2.93
C ASP A 325 -18.95 15.11 -3.00
N ASN A 326 -19.58 14.93 -1.85
CA ASN A 326 -20.95 14.41 -1.80
C ASN A 326 -21.69 14.87 -0.53
N PRO A 327 -23.05 14.99 -0.59
CA PRO A 327 -23.83 15.66 0.44
C PRO A 327 -23.85 14.96 1.80
N ILE A 328 -23.40 13.71 1.88
CA ILE A 328 -23.35 12.93 3.13
C ILE A 328 -21.92 12.57 3.55
N SER A 329 -20.90 13.12 2.88
CA SER A 329 -19.48 12.86 3.13
C SER A 329 -19.14 11.36 3.25
N ARG A 330 -19.86 10.52 2.48
CA ARG A 330 -19.66 9.07 2.43
C ARG A 330 -18.81 8.71 1.22
N TYR A 331 -17.57 8.31 1.45
CA TYR A 331 -16.61 7.90 0.42
C TYR A 331 -16.51 6.39 0.27
N ALA A 332 -16.90 5.67 1.32
CA ALA A 332 -16.86 4.22 1.36
C ALA A 332 -18.07 3.65 2.13
N ILE A 333 -18.40 2.39 1.84
CA ILE A 333 -19.40 1.60 2.52
C ILE A 333 -18.84 0.18 2.73
N GLY A 334 -19.11 -0.44 3.88
CA GLY A 334 -18.56 -1.77 4.21
C GLY A 334 -19.21 -2.35 5.44
N ASP A 335 -18.69 -3.47 5.94
CA ASP A 335 -19.22 -4.19 7.12
C ASP A 335 -19.25 -3.35 8.41
N ARG A 336 -18.41 -2.30 8.50
CA ARG A 336 -18.38 -1.35 9.62
C ARG A 336 -19.33 -0.15 9.45
N THR A 337 -20.03 -0.06 8.32
CA THR A 337 -20.98 1.04 8.09
C THR A 337 -22.23 0.83 8.92
N LYS A 338 -22.46 1.77 9.85
CA LYS A 338 -23.63 1.70 10.74
C LYS A 338 -24.93 1.95 9.98
N GLY A 339 -25.98 1.23 10.33
CA GLY A 339 -27.32 1.43 9.81
C GLY A 339 -27.58 0.82 8.42
N LEU A 340 -26.68 -0.03 7.90
CA LEU A 340 -26.97 -0.76 6.66
C LEU A 340 -28.26 -1.56 6.77
N GLN A 341 -29.06 -1.53 5.71
CA GLN A 341 -30.30 -2.27 5.57
C GLN A 341 -30.06 -3.53 4.75
N TYR A 342 -30.43 -4.67 5.31
CA TYR A 342 -30.35 -5.96 4.64
C TYR A 342 -31.74 -6.37 4.15
N GLY A 343 -31.81 -7.05 3.02
CA GLY A 343 -33.03 -7.66 2.53
C GLY A 343 -33.59 -8.68 3.53
N ALA A 344 -34.86 -8.99 3.43
CA ALA A 344 -35.52 -10.01 4.29
C ALA A 344 -34.85 -11.38 4.15
N ASP A 345 -34.19 -11.65 3.04
CA ASP A 345 -33.40 -12.86 2.78
C ASP A 345 -31.94 -12.76 3.34
N GLY A 346 -31.54 -11.64 3.92
CA GLY A 346 -30.19 -11.38 4.39
C GLY A 346 -29.23 -10.89 3.30
N SER A 347 -29.68 -10.59 2.09
CA SER A 347 -28.85 -9.95 1.04
C SER A 347 -28.53 -8.52 1.39
N LEU A 348 -27.43 -7.98 0.82
CA LEU A 348 -27.07 -6.56 0.91
C LEU A 348 -27.02 -5.96 -0.49
N GLU A 349 -27.79 -4.90 -0.72
CA GLU A 349 -27.72 -4.10 -1.95
C GLU A 349 -27.09 -2.75 -1.66
N ILE A 350 -26.05 -2.40 -2.40
CA ILE A 350 -25.40 -1.10 -2.35
C ILE A 350 -25.79 -0.33 -3.62
N HIS A 351 -26.41 0.84 -3.43
CA HIS A 351 -26.89 1.70 -4.51
C HIS A 351 -25.80 2.69 -4.89
N LEU A 352 -25.40 2.70 -6.16
CA LEU A 352 -24.31 3.49 -6.71
C LEU A 352 -24.90 4.45 -7.72
N GLN A 353 -25.08 5.72 -7.37
CA GLN A 353 -25.65 6.75 -8.22
C GLN A 353 -25.28 8.15 -7.74
N HIS A 354 -25.28 9.13 -8.67
CA HIS A 354 -25.02 10.54 -8.34
C HIS A 354 -26.18 11.18 -7.61
N GLU A 355 -27.38 11.03 -8.17
CA GLU A 355 -28.58 11.63 -7.61
C GLU A 355 -28.99 10.94 -6.29
N ARG A 356 -29.50 11.74 -5.36
CA ARG A 356 -30.01 11.24 -4.08
C ARG A 356 -31.14 10.21 -4.34
N PRO A 357 -31.04 9.00 -3.82
CA PRO A 357 -32.10 8.00 -3.95
C PRO A 357 -33.30 8.31 -3.03
N ALA A 358 -34.34 7.51 -3.16
CA ALA A 358 -35.45 7.51 -2.20
C ALA A 358 -34.96 7.23 -0.77
N GLU A 359 -35.65 7.78 0.23
CA GLU A 359 -35.25 7.72 1.64
C GLU A 359 -34.96 6.30 2.12
N ALA A 360 -35.75 5.32 1.69
CA ALA A 360 -35.57 3.91 2.03
C ALA A 360 -34.23 3.31 1.57
N LEU A 361 -33.54 3.91 0.58
CA LEU A 361 -32.29 3.43 0.03
C LEU A 361 -31.05 4.20 0.58
N MET A 362 -31.29 5.28 1.33
CA MET A 362 -30.22 6.17 1.82
C MET A 362 -29.19 5.46 2.69
N ALA A 363 -29.61 4.47 3.47
CA ALA A 363 -28.70 3.71 4.32
C ALA A 363 -27.58 3.01 3.53
N ASN A 364 -27.94 2.48 2.36
CA ASN A 364 -27.08 1.69 1.49
C ASN A 364 -26.60 2.48 0.25
N TRP A 365 -26.78 3.80 0.22
CA TRP A 365 -26.31 4.63 -0.89
C TRP A 365 -24.83 4.97 -0.75
N LEU A 366 -24.06 4.69 -1.78
CA LEU A 366 -22.69 5.18 -1.96
C LEU A 366 -22.69 6.19 -3.10
N PRO A 367 -22.60 7.51 -2.81
CA PRO A 367 -22.69 8.56 -3.79
C PRO A 367 -21.61 8.46 -4.88
N ALA A 368 -22.02 8.55 -6.13
CA ALA A 368 -21.15 8.54 -7.30
C ALA A 368 -20.84 9.97 -7.79
N PRO A 369 -19.73 10.23 -8.49
CA PRO A 369 -19.49 11.47 -9.23
C PRO A 369 -20.50 11.60 -10.37
N ALA A 370 -20.58 12.78 -11.01
CA ALA A 370 -21.46 13.01 -12.17
C ALA A 370 -20.90 12.46 -13.51
N GLY A 371 -19.75 11.80 -13.50
CA GLY A 371 -19.03 11.30 -14.68
C GLY A 371 -18.41 9.93 -14.47
N PRO A 372 -17.30 9.63 -15.18
CA PRO A 372 -16.61 8.36 -15.06
C PRO A 372 -16.24 8.03 -13.62
N MET A 373 -16.48 6.81 -13.19
CA MET A 373 -16.24 6.39 -11.82
C MET A 373 -15.49 5.06 -11.73
N ARG A 374 -14.84 4.86 -10.60
CA ARG A 374 -14.12 3.63 -10.25
C ARG A 374 -14.53 3.16 -8.87
N LEU A 375 -14.69 1.86 -8.73
CA LEU A 375 -14.88 1.22 -7.43
C LEU A 375 -13.61 0.48 -7.03
N VAL A 376 -13.27 0.54 -5.75
CA VAL A 376 -12.24 -0.31 -5.17
C VAL A 376 -12.81 -0.99 -3.94
N LEU A 377 -12.93 -2.31 -4.00
CA LEU A 377 -13.24 -3.13 -2.83
C LEU A 377 -11.95 -3.56 -2.18
N ARG A 378 -11.81 -3.25 -0.90
CA ARG A 378 -10.68 -3.65 -0.07
C ARG A 378 -11.15 -4.70 0.92
N ALA A 379 -10.45 -5.84 0.98
CA ALA A 379 -10.64 -6.85 2.00
C ALA A 379 -9.33 -7.00 2.79
N TYR A 380 -9.40 -6.74 4.09
CA TYR A 380 -8.27 -6.82 5.00
C TYR A 380 -8.31 -8.15 5.74
N GLU A 381 -7.18 -8.85 5.76
CA GLU A 381 -7.08 -10.25 6.15
C GLU A 381 -8.12 -11.12 5.42
N PRO A 382 -8.12 -11.13 4.08
CA PRO A 382 -9.11 -11.87 3.31
C PRO A 382 -9.05 -13.37 3.63
N ALA A 383 -10.20 -14.01 3.59
CA ALA A 383 -10.26 -15.46 3.71
C ALA A 383 -9.66 -16.14 2.46
N PRO A 384 -9.16 -17.37 2.57
CA PRO A 384 -8.59 -18.11 1.44
C PRO A 384 -9.50 -18.16 0.21
N SER A 385 -10.82 -18.27 0.42
CA SER A 385 -11.80 -18.33 -0.67
C SER A 385 -11.83 -17.12 -1.59
N LEU A 386 -11.46 -15.92 -1.09
CA LEU A 386 -11.32 -14.73 -1.93
C LEU A 386 -10.04 -14.77 -2.73
N LEU A 387 -8.97 -15.37 -2.19
CA LEU A 387 -7.64 -15.43 -2.81
C LEU A 387 -7.54 -16.53 -3.85
N ASP A 388 -8.10 -17.71 -3.58
CA ASP A 388 -8.08 -18.86 -4.50
C ASP A 388 -9.18 -18.79 -5.57
N GLY A 389 -10.12 -17.87 -5.41
CA GLY A 389 -11.16 -17.58 -6.36
C GLY A 389 -12.40 -18.48 -6.26
N THR A 390 -12.54 -19.25 -5.19
CA THR A 390 -13.80 -19.98 -4.91
C THR A 390 -14.93 -19.02 -4.53
N TYR A 391 -14.59 -17.84 -3.98
CA TYR A 391 -15.50 -16.71 -3.83
C TYR A 391 -15.19 -15.63 -4.88
N ARG A 392 -16.22 -15.10 -5.51
CA ARG A 392 -16.13 -14.02 -6.49
C ARG A 392 -17.07 -12.87 -6.12
N ILE A 393 -16.56 -11.64 -6.21
CA ILE A 393 -17.40 -10.46 -6.02
C ILE A 393 -18.46 -10.42 -7.15
N PRO A 394 -19.73 -10.16 -6.82
CA PRO A 394 -20.79 -10.02 -7.82
C PRO A 394 -20.50 -8.87 -8.80
N ALA A 395 -21.03 -8.98 -10.03
CA ALA A 395 -20.93 -7.89 -10.99
C ALA A 395 -21.77 -6.68 -10.54
N VAL A 396 -21.29 -5.49 -10.88
CA VAL A 396 -22.04 -4.25 -10.74
C VAL A 396 -23.11 -4.21 -11.84
N ARG A 397 -24.38 -4.14 -11.45
CA ARG A 397 -25.50 -4.14 -12.41
C ARG A 397 -26.05 -2.74 -12.61
N ARG A 398 -26.20 -2.35 -13.86
CA ARG A 398 -26.96 -1.12 -14.20
C ARG A 398 -28.44 -1.38 -13.96
N ILE A 399 -29.11 -0.38 -13.40
CA ILE A 399 -30.56 -0.35 -13.20
C ILE A 399 -31.11 0.89 -13.91
N ASP A 400 -32.31 0.76 -14.48
CA ASP A 400 -32.98 1.85 -15.22
C ASP A 400 -33.57 2.91 -14.29
#